data_b69bb05bf3d36500ea8e571e8d10f2b5
#
_entry.id   b69bb05bf3d36500ea8e571e8d10f2b5
#
_cell.length_a   1.000
_cell.length_b   1.000
_cell.length_c   1.000
_cell.angle_alpha   90.00
_cell.angle_beta   90.00
_cell.angle_gamma   90.00
#
_symmetry.space_group_name_H-M   'P 1'
#
loop_
_entity.id
_entity.type
_entity.pdbx_description
1 polymer ?
#
loop_
_entity_poly.entity_id
_entity_poly.type
_entity_poly.pdbx_seq_one_letter_code
_entity_poly.pdbx_strand_id
1 'polypeptide(L)'
;SMTYTCAYYPSPDATLEEAQENKYRLIFDKLRLKEGDRHLDVGCGWGGMVRYAARRGVKSIGVTLSKEQAEWGQRKIEEEGLQDLAEVRFMDYRDITEEGFDAISAIGIIEHIGVKNYNDFFKFLHGKLKVGGLMLNHNITYPDNHKTPKGGFIDRYIFPDGELTGSGNVTKAMQDNGFEVIH
;
A
#
# COMPACT_ATOMS: atom_id res chain seq x y z
N SER A 1 -10.11 -14.77 -0.81
CA SER A 1 -9.03 -13.78 -0.81
C SER A 1 -8.27 -13.81 0.52
N MET A 2 -6.96 -13.66 0.47
CA MET A 2 -6.12 -13.48 1.68
C MET A 2 -6.00 -12.01 2.08
N THR A 3 -6.68 -11.11 1.41
CA THR A 3 -6.63 -9.66 1.67
C THR A 3 -7.39 -9.33 2.95
N TYR A 4 -6.74 -8.65 3.89
CA TYR A 4 -7.28 -8.33 5.22
C TYR A 4 -7.40 -6.81 5.49
N THR A 5 -7.11 -5.96 4.52
CA THR A 5 -7.39 -4.52 4.57
C THR A 5 -8.82 -4.22 4.12
N CYS A 6 -9.34 -3.02 4.43
CA CYS A 6 -10.71 -2.63 4.13
C CYS A 6 -11.06 -2.85 2.65
N ALA A 7 -12.21 -3.47 2.40
CA ALA A 7 -12.74 -3.67 1.07
C ALA A 7 -13.63 -2.49 0.64
N TYR A 8 -13.86 -2.34 -0.66
CA TYR A 8 -14.75 -1.33 -1.22
C TYR A 8 -15.95 -2.00 -1.88
N TYR A 9 -17.07 -2.03 -1.17
CA TYR A 9 -18.31 -2.66 -1.61
C TYR A 9 -19.02 -1.80 -2.65
N PRO A 10 -19.21 -2.29 -3.88
CA PRO A 10 -19.95 -1.55 -4.92
C PRO A 10 -21.46 -1.53 -4.66
N SER A 11 -21.97 -2.53 -3.92
CA SER A 11 -23.35 -2.64 -3.49
C SER A 11 -23.43 -3.41 -2.16
N PRO A 12 -24.55 -3.32 -1.41
CA PRO A 12 -24.75 -4.11 -0.20
C PRO A 12 -24.73 -5.63 -0.40
N ASP A 13 -25.05 -6.10 -1.60
CA ASP A 13 -25.13 -7.52 -1.94
C ASP A 13 -23.81 -8.09 -2.49
N ALA A 14 -22.78 -7.26 -2.65
CA ALA A 14 -21.50 -7.70 -3.16
C ALA A 14 -20.81 -8.66 -2.17
N THR A 15 -20.16 -9.69 -2.69
CA THR A 15 -19.32 -10.58 -1.90
C THR A 15 -18.04 -9.88 -1.44
N LEU A 16 -17.38 -10.43 -0.41
CA LEU A 16 -16.10 -9.91 0.04
C LEU A 16 -15.04 -9.95 -1.08
N GLU A 17 -15.03 -11.01 -1.87
CA GLU A 17 -14.11 -11.18 -3.01
C GLU A 17 -14.31 -10.07 -4.04
N GLU A 18 -15.55 -9.81 -4.43
CA GLU A 18 -15.88 -8.71 -5.36
C GLU A 18 -15.50 -7.35 -4.79
N ALA A 19 -15.75 -7.13 -3.50
CA ALA A 19 -15.39 -5.89 -2.83
C ALA A 19 -13.87 -5.67 -2.74
N GLN A 20 -13.08 -6.73 -2.54
CA GLN A 20 -11.62 -6.66 -2.56
C GLN A 20 -11.08 -6.41 -3.98
N GLU A 21 -11.61 -7.08 -4.99
CA GLU A 21 -11.26 -6.84 -6.39
C GLU A 21 -11.61 -5.40 -6.80
N ASN A 22 -12.77 -4.90 -6.38
CA ASN A 22 -13.20 -3.54 -6.63
C ASN A 22 -12.28 -2.49 -5.96
N LYS A 23 -11.76 -2.80 -4.77
CA LYS A 23 -10.72 -1.97 -4.14
C LYS A 23 -9.46 -1.90 -4.99
N TYR A 24 -8.94 -3.03 -5.49
CA TYR A 24 -7.76 -3.04 -6.34
C TYR A 24 -7.98 -2.25 -7.64
N ARG A 25 -9.18 -2.40 -8.23
CA ARG A 25 -9.56 -1.60 -9.39
C ARG A 25 -9.52 -0.12 -9.09
N LEU A 26 -10.14 0.32 -7.99
CA LEU A 26 -10.15 1.72 -7.58
C LEU A 26 -8.73 2.28 -7.35
N ILE A 27 -7.83 1.49 -6.74
CA ILE A 27 -6.43 1.86 -6.54
C ILE A 27 -5.72 1.99 -7.88
N PHE A 28 -5.88 1.01 -8.76
CA PHE A 28 -5.30 0.97 -10.10
C PHE A 28 -5.70 2.21 -10.91
N ASP A 29 -7.00 2.53 -10.91
CA ASP A 29 -7.57 3.68 -11.62
C ASP A 29 -7.06 5.01 -11.05
N LYS A 30 -7.00 5.15 -9.70
CA LYS A 30 -6.47 6.35 -9.04
C LYS A 30 -4.99 6.56 -9.30
N LEU A 31 -4.20 5.50 -9.37
CA LEU A 31 -2.79 5.53 -9.74
C LEU A 31 -2.58 5.69 -11.24
N ARG A 32 -3.65 5.69 -12.05
CA ARG A 32 -3.62 5.80 -13.52
C ARG A 32 -2.66 4.80 -14.17
N LEU A 33 -2.56 3.62 -13.57
CA LEU A 33 -1.67 2.56 -14.06
C LEU A 33 -2.14 2.05 -15.44
N LYS A 34 -1.18 1.71 -16.26
CA LYS A 34 -1.40 1.14 -17.60
C LYS A 34 -0.31 0.11 -17.92
N GLU A 35 -0.54 -0.69 -18.94
CA GLU A 35 0.42 -1.66 -19.43
C GLU A 35 1.81 -1.04 -19.68
N GLY A 36 2.85 -1.71 -19.21
CA GLY A 36 4.24 -1.29 -19.30
C GLY A 36 4.72 -0.39 -18.16
N ASP A 37 3.82 0.17 -17.34
CA ASP A 37 4.21 0.96 -16.16
C ASP A 37 4.92 0.10 -15.12
N ARG A 38 5.70 0.77 -14.26
CA ARG A 38 6.39 0.18 -13.10
C ARG A 38 5.70 0.61 -11.82
N HIS A 39 5.28 -0.37 -11.02
CA HIS A 39 4.55 -0.17 -9.77
C HIS A 39 5.30 -0.77 -8.59
N LEU A 40 5.29 -0.08 -7.45
CA LEU A 40 5.77 -0.58 -6.16
C LEU A 40 4.62 -0.63 -5.17
N ASP A 41 4.42 -1.77 -4.51
CA ASP A 41 3.45 -1.94 -3.42
C ASP A 41 4.18 -2.13 -2.09
N VAL A 42 4.17 -1.09 -1.24
CA VAL A 42 4.88 -1.07 0.04
C VAL A 42 3.97 -1.66 1.13
N GLY A 43 4.44 -2.71 1.79
CA GLY A 43 3.61 -3.47 2.71
C GLY A 43 2.55 -4.28 1.96
N CYS A 44 2.96 -4.96 0.90
CA CYS A 44 2.06 -5.63 -0.06
C CYS A 44 1.23 -6.77 0.53
N GLY A 45 1.48 -7.18 1.78
CA GLY A 45 0.81 -8.31 2.40
C GLY A 45 0.97 -9.59 1.54
N TRP A 46 -0.13 -10.23 1.22
CA TRP A 46 -0.18 -11.43 0.38
C TRP A 46 -0.06 -11.17 -1.13
N GLY A 47 0.39 -10.00 -1.54
CA GLY A 47 0.63 -9.65 -2.95
C GLY A 47 -0.62 -9.48 -3.81
N GLY A 48 -1.76 -9.14 -3.20
CA GLY A 48 -3.02 -9.00 -3.92
C GLY A 48 -3.00 -7.89 -4.98
N MET A 49 -2.53 -6.70 -4.60
CA MET A 49 -2.42 -5.56 -5.54
C MET A 49 -1.34 -5.80 -6.59
N VAL A 50 -0.22 -6.42 -6.21
CA VAL A 50 0.87 -6.78 -7.11
C VAL A 50 0.37 -7.67 -8.26
N ARG A 51 -0.34 -8.77 -7.93
CA ARG A 51 -0.92 -9.67 -8.94
C ARG A 51 -2.02 -9.00 -9.76
N TYR A 52 -2.83 -8.15 -9.12
CA TYR A 52 -3.86 -7.38 -9.83
C TYR A 52 -3.28 -6.48 -10.91
N ALA A 53 -2.19 -5.76 -10.60
CA ALA A 53 -1.48 -4.89 -11.53
C ALA A 53 -0.80 -5.69 -12.65
N ALA A 54 -0.13 -6.80 -12.30
CA ALA A 54 0.55 -7.66 -13.27
C ALA A 54 -0.38 -8.30 -14.30
N ARG A 55 -1.59 -8.74 -13.89
CA ARG A 55 -2.62 -9.24 -14.83
C ARG A 55 -3.05 -8.20 -15.88
N ARG A 56 -2.67 -6.93 -15.68
CA ARG A 56 -2.95 -5.79 -16.57
C ARG A 56 -1.70 -5.24 -17.24
N GLY A 57 -0.63 -6.06 -17.30
CA GLY A 57 0.60 -5.72 -18.00
C GLY A 57 1.53 -4.75 -17.27
N VAL A 58 1.28 -4.46 -15.98
CA VAL A 58 2.11 -3.59 -15.16
C VAL A 58 3.23 -4.41 -14.50
N LYS A 59 4.47 -3.92 -14.55
CA LYS A 59 5.60 -4.51 -13.82
C LYS A 59 5.51 -4.10 -12.35
N SER A 60 5.15 -5.03 -11.48
CA SER A 60 4.83 -4.74 -10.08
C SER A 60 5.74 -5.48 -9.12
N ILE A 61 6.37 -4.73 -8.22
CA ILE A 61 7.17 -5.26 -7.11
C ILE A 61 6.41 -4.98 -5.81
N GLY A 62 6.23 -6.00 -4.99
CA GLY A 62 5.72 -5.87 -3.64
C GLY A 62 6.78 -6.19 -2.61
N VAL A 63 6.80 -5.45 -1.49
CA VAL A 63 7.68 -5.75 -0.36
C VAL A 63 6.87 -5.92 0.92
N THR A 64 7.26 -6.90 1.74
CA THR A 64 6.64 -7.19 3.04
C THR A 64 7.68 -7.68 4.04
N LEU A 65 7.46 -7.40 5.33
CA LEU A 65 8.29 -7.88 6.43
C LEU A 65 7.85 -9.27 6.96
N SER A 66 6.83 -9.90 6.36
CA SER A 66 6.44 -11.27 6.67
C SER A 66 6.96 -12.23 5.61
N LYS A 67 7.82 -13.16 6.04
CA LYS A 67 8.36 -14.21 5.19
C LYS A 67 7.25 -15.09 4.61
N GLU A 68 6.27 -15.44 5.44
CA GLU A 68 5.12 -16.27 5.05
C GLU A 68 4.28 -15.59 3.96
N GLN A 69 4.07 -14.26 4.08
CA GLN A 69 3.35 -13.50 3.06
C GLN A 69 4.14 -13.44 1.75
N ALA A 70 5.44 -13.22 1.83
CA ALA A 70 6.28 -13.16 0.64
C ALA A 70 6.31 -14.50 -0.11
N GLU A 71 6.55 -15.60 0.61
CA GLU A 71 6.60 -16.94 0.02
C GLU A 71 5.23 -17.35 -0.58
N TRP A 72 4.14 -17.05 0.10
CA TRP A 72 2.80 -17.33 -0.41
C TRP A 72 2.48 -16.48 -1.66
N GLY A 73 2.77 -15.17 -1.59
CA GLY A 73 2.56 -14.23 -2.70
C GLY A 73 3.34 -14.64 -3.93
N GLN A 74 4.61 -15.01 -3.76
CA GLN A 74 5.47 -15.45 -4.86
C GLN A 74 4.96 -16.77 -5.50
N ARG A 75 4.54 -17.76 -4.69
CA ARG A 75 3.91 -18.98 -5.23
C ARG A 75 2.66 -18.66 -6.05
N LYS A 76 1.82 -17.72 -5.59
CA LYS A 76 0.61 -17.33 -6.34
C LYS A 76 0.93 -16.60 -7.65
N ILE A 77 2.00 -15.84 -7.70
CA ILE A 77 2.50 -15.23 -8.93
C ILE A 77 2.90 -16.31 -9.94
N GLU A 78 3.63 -17.33 -9.50
CA GLU A 78 4.05 -18.47 -10.32
C GLU A 78 2.86 -19.31 -10.80
N GLU A 79 1.92 -19.65 -9.91
CA GLU A 79 0.70 -20.37 -10.24
C GLU A 79 -0.17 -19.65 -11.29
N GLU A 80 -0.14 -18.32 -11.29
CA GLU A 80 -0.87 -17.48 -12.25
C GLU A 80 -0.07 -17.16 -13.51
N GLY A 81 1.19 -17.60 -13.63
CA GLY A 81 2.06 -17.32 -14.79
C GLY A 81 2.47 -15.85 -14.91
N LEU A 82 2.57 -15.14 -13.79
CA LEU A 82 2.85 -13.68 -13.75
C LEU A 82 4.30 -13.33 -13.42
N GLN A 83 5.22 -14.31 -13.34
CA GLN A 83 6.59 -14.13 -12.86
C GLN A 83 7.43 -13.15 -13.70
N ASP A 84 7.07 -12.91 -14.94
CA ASP A 84 7.75 -11.93 -15.80
C ASP A 84 7.36 -10.47 -15.51
N LEU A 85 6.25 -10.27 -14.77
CA LEU A 85 5.68 -8.96 -14.47
C LEU A 85 5.54 -8.69 -12.98
N ALA A 86 5.57 -9.71 -12.13
CA ALA A 86 5.30 -9.58 -10.70
C ALA A 86 6.34 -10.27 -9.84
N GLU A 87 6.67 -9.63 -8.73
CA GLU A 87 7.56 -10.17 -7.70
C GLU A 87 7.09 -9.72 -6.31
N VAL A 88 7.13 -10.62 -5.32
CA VAL A 88 6.95 -10.27 -3.90
C VAL A 88 8.21 -10.65 -3.15
N ARG A 89 8.77 -9.67 -2.43
CA ARG A 89 10.03 -9.84 -1.69
C ARG A 89 9.81 -9.78 -0.18
N PHE A 90 10.45 -10.67 0.55
CA PHE A 90 10.66 -10.50 1.99
C PHE A 90 11.77 -9.47 2.20
N MET A 91 11.39 -8.20 2.39
CA MET A 91 12.31 -7.07 2.39
C MET A 91 11.72 -5.88 3.12
N ASP A 92 12.57 -5.14 3.85
CA ASP A 92 12.21 -3.80 4.31
C ASP A 92 12.13 -2.83 3.13
N TYR A 93 11.11 -1.98 3.09
CA TYR A 93 10.96 -1.00 2.00
C TYR A 93 12.19 -0.09 1.85
N ARG A 94 12.92 0.15 2.93
CA ARG A 94 14.14 0.99 2.94
C ARG A 94 15.31 0.37 2.17
N ASP A 95 15.26 -0.94 1.94
CA ASP A 95 16.31 -1.68 1.22
C ASP A 95 16.01 -1.76 -0.29
N ILE A 96 14.91 -1.17 -0.78
CA ILE A 96 14.59 -1.09 -2.20
C ILE A 96 15.63 -0.21 -2.89
N THR A 97 16.35 -0.78 -3.84
CA THR A 97 17.36 -0.06 -4.63
C THR A 97 16.80 0.55 -5.90
N GLU A 98 15.76 -0.05 -6.47
CA GLU A 98 15.11 0.42 -7.69
C GLU A 98 14.50 1.81 -7.51
N GLU A 99 14.47 2.55 -8.61
CA GLU A 99 13.93 3.92 -8.71
C GLU A 99 13.12 4.08 -9.99
N GLY A 100 12.46 5.24 -10.14
CA GLY A 100 11.73 5.58 -11.35
C GLY A 100 10.43 4.80 -11.52
N PHE A 101 9.72 4.53 -10.41
CA PHE A 101 8.39 3.95 -10.46
C PHE A 101 7.37 4.95 -11.00
N ASP A 102 6.47 4.47 -11.84
CA ASP A 102 5.32 5.24 -12.35
C ASP A 102 4.31 5.48 -11.24
N ALA A 103 4.14 4.48 -10.37
CA ALA A 103 3.23 4.58 -9.25
C ALA A 103 3.71 3.77 -8.04
N ILE A 104 3.30 4.23 -6.85
CA ILE A 104 3.51 3.54 -5.58
C ILE A 104 2.17 3.40 -4.86
N SER A 105 1.85 2.21 -4.34
CA SER A 105 0.77 2.00 -3.37
C SER A 105 1.32 1.67 -1.98
N ALA A 106 0.61 2.17 -0.96
CA ALA A 106 0.84 1.86 0.45
C ALA A 106 -0.54 1.66 1.11
N ILE A 107 -0.93 0.40 1.33
CA ILE A 107 -2.29 0.04 1.73
C ILE A 107 -2.26 -0.59 3.12
N GLY A 108 -2.67 0.17 4.16
CA GLY A 108 -2.68 -0.31 5.54
C GLY A 108 -1.28 -0.52 6.12
N ILE A 109 -0.31 0.30 5.74
CA ILE A 109 1.07 0.21 6.22
C ILE A 109 1.44 1.33 7.18
N ILE A 110 0.90 2.55 6.96
CA ILE A 110 1.31 3.72 7.72
C ILE A 110 0.97 3.60 9.22
N GLU A 111 -0.04 2.82 9.56
CA GLU A 111 -0.42 2.46 10.91
C GLU A 111 0.73 1.80 11.68
N HIS A 112 1.64 1.14 10.98
CA HIS A 112 2.81 0.44 11.52
C HIS A 112 4.11 1.24 11.43
N ILE A 113 4.12 2.36 10.72
CA ILE A 113 5.32 3.21 10.55
C ILE A 113 5.61 4.03 11.80
N GLY A 114 4.55 4.48 12.48
CA GLY A 114 4.63 5.43 13.60
C GLY A 114 4.82 6.88 13.15
N VAL A 115 4.07 7.79 13.76
CA VAL A 115 3.96 9.20 13.33
C VAL A 115 5.31 9.91 13.22
N LYS A 116 6.25 9.61 14.12
CA LYS A 116 7.59 10.20 14.12
C LYS A 116 8.42 9.87 12.87
N ASN A 117 8.09 8.79 12.17
CA ASN A 117 8.83 8.31 11.01
C ASN A 117 8.16 8.70 9.68
N TYR A 118 7.01 9.40 9.68
CA TYR A 118 6.26 9.73 8.47
C TYR A 118 7.07 10.55 7.47
N ASN A 119 7.86 11.52 7.96
CA ASN A 119 8.69 12.34 7.08
C ASN A 119 9.73 11.50 6.34
N ASP A 120 10.43 10.62 7.04
CA ASP A 120 11.44 9.76 6.42
C ASP A 120 10.80 8.77 5.44
N PHE A 121 9.64 8.21 5.80
CA PHE A 121 8.86 7.31 4.95
C PHE A 121 8.44 7.99 3.63
N PHE A 122 7.77 9.14 3.71
CA PHE A 122 7.30 9.84 2.52
C PHE A 122 8.45 10.41 1.70
N LYS A 123 9.49 10.93 2.32
CA LYS A 123 10.71 11.39 1.63
C LYS A 123 11.36 10.26 0.84
N PHE A 124 11.49 9.08 1.44
CA PHE A 124 12.04 7.91 0.78
C PHE A 124 11.20 7.51 -0.45
N LEU A 125 9.89 7.38 -0.28
CA LEU A 125 9.01 6.99 -1.37
C LEU A 125 8.90 8.04 -2.48
N HIS A 126 8.93 9.33 -2.13
CA HIS A 126 9.01 10.41 -3.12
C HIS A 126 10.27 10.26 -4.00
N GLY A 127 11.41 9.93 -3.40
CA GLY A 127 12.65 9.67 -4.14
C GLY A 127 12.61 8.45 -5.05
N LYS A 128 11.68 7.51 -4.83
CA LYS A 128 11.51 6.31 -5.67
C LYS A 128 10.59 6.55 -6.88
N LEU A 129 9.75 7.57 -6.85
CA LEU A 129 8.90 7.94 -7.97
C LEU A 129 9.67 8.67 -9.07
N LYS A 130 9.26 8.47 -10.30
CA LYS A 130 9.65 9.36 -11.39
C LYS A 130 8.91 10.70 -11.26
N VAL A 131 9.41 11.73 -11.95
CA VAL A 131 8.71 13.02 -12.04
C VAL A 131 7.32 12.83 -12.62
N GLY A 132 6.30 13.33 -11.91
CA GLY A 132 4.88 13.15 -12.27
C GLY A 132 4.30 11.78 -11.92
N GLY A 133 5.08 10.90 -11.26
CA GLY A 133 4.59 9.63 -10.72
C GLY A 133 3.57 9.83 -9.60
N LEU A 134 2.69 8.86 -9.40
CA LEU A 134 1.60 8.94 -8.44
C LEU A 134 1.83 8.01 -7.24
N MET A 135 1.44 8.47 -6.06
CA MET A 135 1.40 7.64 -4.86
C MET A 135 -0.03 7.59 -4.31
N LEU A 136 -0.49 6.39 -3.97
CA LEU A 136 -1.72 6.20 -3.21
C LEU A 136 -1.36 5.68 -1.82
N ASN A 137 -1.72 6.45 -0.80
CA ASN A 137 -1.66 6.02 0.59
C ASN A 137 -3.09 5.80 1.10
N HIS A 138 -3.42 4.55 1.45
CA HIS A 138 -4.69 4.16 2.04
C HIS A 138 -4.44 3.65 3.45
N ASN A 139 -5.06 4.29 4.44
CA ASN A 139 -4.86 3.95 5.86
C ASN A 139 -6.10 4.27 6.70
N ILE A 140 -6.12 3.72 7.90
CA ILE A 140 -7.11 4.05 8.93
C ILE A 140 -6.63 5.29 9.67
N THR A 141 -7.50 6.28 9.83
CA THR A 141 -7.20 7.51 10.57
C THR A 141 -8.26 7.78 11.64
N TYR A 142 -7.89 8.57 12.63
CA TYR A 142 -8.88 9.22 13.48
C TYR A 142 -9.62 10.32 12.70
N PRO A 143 -10.84 10.69 13.11
CA PRO A 143 -11.62 11.73 12.43
C PRO A 143 -11.01 13.13 12.60
N ASP A 144 -10.10 13.30 13.57
CA ASP A 144 -9.42 14.56 13.85
C ASP A 144 -7.93 14.33 14.20
N ASN A 145 -7.19 15.44 14.39
CA ASN A 145 -5.76 15.41 14.71
C ASN A 145 -5.45 15.48 16.21
N HIS A 146 -6.44 15.33 17.08
CA HIS A 146 -6.21 15.33 18.52
C HIS A 146 -5.45 14.07 18.94
N LYS A 147 -4.64 14.21 19.99
CA LYS A 147 -3.97 13.05 20.58
C LYS A 147 -5.00 12.16 21.26
N THR A 148 -5.16 10.96 20.75
CA THR A 148 -6.03 9.95 21.40
C THR A 148 -5.29 9.28 22.53
N PRO A 149 -5.93 9.03 23.70
CA PRO A 149 -5.32 8.27 24.77
C PRO A 149 -4.93 6.87 24.28
N LYS A 150 -3.69 6.46 24.53
CA LYS A 150 -3.21 5.10 24.24
C LYS A 150 -3.85 4.09 25.19
N GLY A 151 -4.00 2.84 24.75
CA GLY A 151 -4.44 1.72 25.59
C GLY A 151 -5.87 1.25 25.34
N GLY A 152 -6.54 1.74 24.32
CA GLY A 152 -7.84 1.25 23.87
C GLY A 152 -7.75 -0.14 23.20
N PHE A 153 -8.91 -0.71 22.86
CA PHE A 153 -9.01 -2.01 22.18
C PHE A 153 -8.17 -2.07 20.90
N ILE A 154 -8.21 -1.01 20.10
CA ILE A 154 -7.48 -0.92 18.83
C ILE A 154 -5.97 -0.99 19.06
N ASP A 155 -5.45 -0.20 20.00
CA ASP A 155 -4.01 -0.18 20.31
C ASP A 155 -3.52 -1.49 20.93
N ARG A 156 -4.39 -2.19 21.64
CA ARG A 156 -4.02 -3.42 22.35
C ARG A 156 -4.12 -4.68 21.50
N TYR A 157 -5.10 -4.74 20.57
CA TYR A 157 -5.45 -5.99 19.90
C TYR A 157 -5.38 -5.92 18.38
N ILE A 158 -5.45 -4.72 17.78
CA ILE A 158 -5.46 -4.53 16.33
C ILE A 158 -4.11 -4.01 15.84
N PHE A 159 -3.58 -2.99 16.50
CA PHE A 159 -2.28 -2.38 16.17
C PHE A 159 -1.41 -2.26 17.42
N PRO A 160 -0.96 -3.38 18.06
CA PRO A 160 -0.24 -3.33 19.32
C PRO A 160 1.06 -2.52 19.24
N ASP A 161 1.71 -2.50 18.08
CA ASP A 161 2.93 -1.73 17.79
C ASP A 161 2.66 -0.54 16.86
N GLY A 162 1.38 -0.28 16.55
CA GLY A 162 0.95 0.76 15.63
C GLY A 162 0.66 2.09 16.31
N GLU A 163 0.52 3.11 15.48
CA GLU A 163 0.09 4.44 15.91
C GLU A 163 -0.86 5.03 14.90
N LEU A 164 -2.12 5.25 15.30
CA LEU A 164 -3.09 5.95 14.49
C LEU A 164 -3.02 7.45 14.74
N THR A 165 -3.30 8.22 13.68
CA THR A 165 -3.37 9.70 13.76
C THR A 165 -4.48 10.21 12.86
N GLY A 166 -4.79 11.50 12.93
CA GLY A 166 -5.73 12.13 12.03
C GLY A 166 -5.17 12.28 10.62
N SER A 167 -6.05 12.30 9.62
CA SER A 167 -5.70 12.43 8.20
C SER A 167 -4.88 13.70 7.89
N GLY A 168 -5.10 14.79 8.63
CA GLY A 168 -4.34 16.04 8.47
C GLY A 168 -2.85 15.89 8.76
N ASN A 169 -2.47 15.07 9.74
CA ASN A 169 -1.05 14.81 10.03
C ASN A 169 -0.38 14.00 8.92
N VAL A 170 -1.10 13.02 8.35
CA VAL A 170 -0.61 12.24 7.20
C VAL A 170 -0.44 13.14 5.99
N THR A 171 -1.48 13.92 5.64
CA THR A 171 -1.46 14.85 4.51
C THR A 171 -0.34 15.88 4.65
N LYS A 172 -0.17 16.44 5.86
CA LYS A 172 0.93 17.37 6.14
C LYS A 172 2.29 16.72 5.86
N ALA A 173 2.53 15.51 6.36
CA ALA A 173 3.80 14.82 6.16
C ALA A 173 4.07 14.54 4.67
N MET A 174 3.04 14.20 3.89
CA MET A 174 3.17 14.04 2.43
C MET A 174 3.56 15.37 1.76
N GLN A 175 2.86 16.45 2.06
CA GLN A 175 3.12 17.78 1.49
C GLN A 175 4.50 18.32 1.87
N ASP A 176 4.92 18.16 3.14
CA ASP A 176 6.25 18.57 3.62
C ASP A 176 7.40 17.83 2.88
N ASN A 177 7.10 16.68 2.27
CA ASN A 177 8.05 15.87 1.52
C ASN A 177 7.84 15.87 0.00
N GLY A 178 7.19 16.90 -0.53
CA GLY A 178 7.12 17.19 -1.96
C GLY A 178 5.95 16.59 -2.72
N PHE A 179 4.99 15.95 -2.03
CA PHE A 179 3.77 15.47 -2.68
C PHE A 179 2.73 16.58 -2.80
N GLU A 180 2.10 16.66 -3.95
CA GLU A 180 0.84 17.39 -4.14
C GLU A 180 -0.32 16.41 -3.88
N VAL A 181 -1.17 16.73 -2.90
CA VAL A 181 -2.33 15.88 -2.56
C VAL A 181 -3.51 16.26 -3.42
N ILE A 182 -3.94 15.36 -4.28
CA ILE A 182 -5.00 15.58 -5.27
C ILE A 182 -6.32 14.85 -4.96
N HIS A 183 -6.30 13.96 -3.96
CA HIS A 183 -7.49 13.20 -3.52
C HIS A 183 -7.39 12.83 -2.06
#